data_742435663691b8f4141eff0847c58feb
#
_entry.id   742435663691b8f4141eff0847c58feb
#
_cell.length_a   1.000
_cell.length_b   1.000
_cell.length_c   1.000
_cell.angle_alpha   90.00
_cell.angle_beta   90.00
_cell.angle_gamma   90.00
#
_symmetry.space_group_name_H-M   'P 1'
#
loop_
_entity.id
_entity.type
_entity.pdbx_description
1 polymer ?
#
loop_
_entity_poly.entity_id
_entity_poly.type
_entity_poly.pdbx_seq_one_letter_code
_entity_poly.pdbx_strand_id
1 'polypeptide(L)'
;MRKQLSVSLLYCLLVSATSLAQSWKPYEQTAKGKTYEASDCVTLLDSTLVSVQPTGQGSFAVCKVIKVQTPRGAVDNRVIKYDYDPLTAYAEFKRITIHRANGKVDELDVRKTCDYAAPARAIYWGARQIMIEVGALQPGDIVDYEIAKKGFTYALLAAGNEDESRFIPPMRGQFYDIVPFWSSTPTVRKVYVVSIPMEKELQFQFYQGECASSMRYEDGRKKYSFAMDDMMPFAKEPNMVDLFDAAPKLMMSTTPQWKDKSLWFNKVNEDYGSFDPLPEAQKKVDELIKGKKTEMEKIAVLTHWVADNIRYSGISMGKGEGFTLHNTKMNYTDRCGVCKDIAGTLISFLRMAGFEAYPAMTMAGSRVESIPADHFNHCVAVVKLSNGTYMPLDPTWVPFCRELWSSAEQQQNYLPGVPEGSDLCITPVSAPENHYVRIKADNRLDADGTLRGTFTLTAEGQSDSNIRRIFTTGFRSEWKNTCLLYTSPSPRDRSVS
;
A
#
# COMPACT_ATOMS: atom_id res chain seq x y z
N MET A 1 42.47 -10.49 -18.86
CA MET A 1 42.36 -9.11 -18.36
C MET A 1 40.92 -8.65 -18.05
N ARG A 2 39.90 -9.53 -18.02
CA ARG A 2 38.48 -9.14 -17.74
C ARG A 2 37.93 -9.51 -16.33
N LYS A 3 38.76 -10.14 -15.49
CA LYS A 3 38.35 -10.54 -14.13
C LYS A 3 38.78 -9.57 -12.99
N GLN A 4 39.62 -8.59 -13.29
CA GLN A 4 40.08 -7.65 -12.25
C GLN A 4 39.28 -6.36 -12.13
N LEU A 5 38.46 -5.99 -13.13
CA LEU A 5 37.62 -4.78 -13.04
C LEU A 5 36.36 -4.95 -12.17
N SER A 6 35.86 -6.19 -12.02
CA SER A 6 34.64 -6.45 -11.22
C SER A 6 34.88 -6.41 -9.71
N VAL A 7 36.13 -6.63 -9.27
CA VAL A 7 36.47 -6.67 -7.84
C VAL A 7 36.70 -5.26 -7.29
N SER A 8 37.18 -4.32 -8.09
CA SER A 8 37.44 -2.95 -7.64
C SER A 8 36.18 -2.12 -7.40
N LEU A 9 35.13 -2.35 -8.19
CA LEU A 9 33.85 -1.63 -7.99
C LEU A 9 33.11 -2.11 -6.75
N LEU A 10 33.25 -3.40 -6.39
CA LEU A 10 32.71 -3.98 -5.17
C LEU A 10 33.41 -3.48 -3.92
N TYR A 11 34.72 -3.20 -4.05
CA TYR A 11 35.59 -2.74 -2.95
C TYR A 11 35.32 -1.26 -2.57
N CYS A 12 34.98 -0.40 -3.53
CA CYS A 12 34.60 1.00 -3.25
C CYS A 12 33.27 1.17 -2.54
N LEU A 13 32.31 0.27 -2.79
CA LEU A 13 31.03 0.25 -2.05
C LEU A 13 31.21 -0.30 -0.62
N LEU A 14 32.13 -1.23 -0.40
CA LEU A 14 32.44 -1.80 0.91
C LEU A 14 33.18 -0.81 1.83
N VAL A 15 34.06 0.03 1.28
CA VAL A 15 34.83 1.01 2.06
C VAL A 15 33.93 2.17 2.55
N SER A 16 32.89 2.54 1.79
CA SER A 16 31.95 3.57 2.25
C SER A 16 30.97 3.06 3.30
N ALA A 17 30.59 1.78 3.26
CA ALA A 17 29.70 1.17 4.25
C ALA A 17 30.37 1.01 5.63
N THR A 18 31.65 0.65 5.67
CA THR A 18 32.40 0.50 6.93
C THR A 18 32.65 1.82 7.66
N SER A 19 32.69 2.96 6.94
CA SER A 19 32.81 4.28 7.58
C SER A 19 31.49 4.77 8.21
N LEU A 20 30.33 4.34 7.73
CA LEU A 20 29.03 4.67 8.29
C LEU A 20 28.72 3.87 9.57
N ALA A 21 29.18 2.62 9.68
CA ALA A 21 28.95 1.78 10.84
C ALA A 21 29.59 2.28 12.14
N GLN A 22 30.61 3.15 12.05
CA GLN A 22 31.24 3.78 13.21
C GLN A 22 30.65 5.16 13.53
N SER A 23 29.75 5.68 12.73
CA SER A 23 29.25 7.06 12.83
C SER A 23 28.13 7.28 13.84
N TRP A 24 27.57 6.22 14.45
CA TRP A 24 26.43 6.33 15.37
C TRP A 24 26.79 6.76 16.79
N LYS A 25 28.05 6.55 17.23
CA LYS A 25 28.49 6.85 18.61
C LYS A 25 28.20 8.27 19.07
N PRO A 26 28.33 9.32 18.23
CA PRO A 26 27.96 10.67 18.64
C PRO A 26 26.46 10.79 19.02
N TYR A 27 25.61 10.04 18.35
CA TYR A 27 24.16 10.11 18.59
C TYR A 27 23.73 9.48 19.92
N GLU A 28 24.50 8.51 20.43
CA GLU A 28 24.26 7.97 21.77
C GLU A 28 24.43 9.05 22.86
N GLN A 29 25.36 9.98 22.66
CA GLN A 29 25.60 11.07 23.60
C GLN A 29 24.52 12.16 23.55
N THR A 30 23.86 12.32 22.40
CA THR A 30 22.79 13.30 22.20
C THR A 30 21.40 12.77 22.58
N ALA A 31 21.23 11.45 22.68
CA ALA A 31 19.97 10.81 23.08
C ALA A 31 19.67 11.01 24.57
N LYS A 32 19.45 12.26 24.99
CA LYS A 32 19.18 12.64 26.36
C LYS A 32 17.87 13.42 26.46
N GLY A 33 17.24 13.31 27.63
CA GLY A 33 16.00 14.01 27.94
C GLY A 33 14.84 13.06 28.15
N LYS A 34 13.75 13.58 28.74
CA LYS A 34 12.64 12.77 29.25
C LYS A 34 12.03 11.82 28.21
N THR A 35 11.87 12.23 26.96
CA THR A 35 11.26 11.39 25.92
C THR A 35 12.16 10.20 25.55
N TYR A 36 13.46 10.43 25.41
CA TYR A 36 14.41 9.36 25.11
C TYR A 36 14.53 8.39 26.29
N GLU A 37 14.66 8.91 27.51
CA GLU A 37 14.85 8.14 28.75
C GLU A 37 13.61 7.31 29.13
N ALA A 38 12.41 7.77 28.79
CA ALA A 38 11.16 7.09 29.08
C ALA A 38 10.77 6.01 28.05
N SER A 39 11.51 5.91 26.94
CA SER A 39 11.20 4.98 25.86
C SER A 39 11.81 3.61 26.11
N ASP A 40 11.13 2.56 25.65
CA ASP A 40 11.65 1.19 25.74
C ASP A 40 12.91 0.99 24.88
N CYS A 41 13.00 1.73 23.77
CA CYS A 41 14.14 1.74 22.85
C CYS A 41 14.33 3.14 22.26
N VAL A 42 15.54 3.42 21.79
CA VAL A 42 15.88 4.60 21.00
C VAL A 42 16.59 4.16 19.73
N THR A 43 16.12 4.61 18.58
CA THR A 43 16.86 4.48 17.32
C THR A 43 17.90 5.60 17.26
N LEU A 44 19.17 5.24 17.38
CA LEU A 44 20.28 6.21 17.33
C LEU A 44 20.52 6.69 15.90
N LEU A 45 20.46 5.76 14.96
CA LEU A 45 20.61 6.04 13.53
C LEU A 45 19.67 5.16 12.72
N ASP A 46 18.95 5.77 11.78
CA ASP A 46 18.20 5.12 10.70
C ASP A 46 18.68 5.71 9.38
N SER A 47 19.52 4.99 8.66
CA SER A 47 20.17 5.48 7.44
C SER A 47 19.88 4.56 6.27
N THR A 48 19.45 5.13 5.16
CA THR A 48 19.26 4.41 3.89
C THR A 48 20.02 5.10 2.79
N LEU A 49 20.90 4.34 2.11
CA LEU A 49 21.62 4.79 0.93
C LEU A 49 21.13 4.04 -0.30
N VAL A 50 20.69 4.78 -1.30
CA VAL A 50 20.14 4.22 -2.54
C VAL A 50 21.02 4.63 -3.73
N SER A 51 21.39 3.65 -4.55
CA SER A 51 22.05 3.87 -5.85
C SER A 51 21.12 3.35 -6.95
N VAL A 52 20.59 4.26 -7.76
CA VAL A 52 19.65 3.95 -8.85
C VAL A 52 20.43 3.79 -10.15
N GLN A 53 20.23 2.70 -10.87
CA GLN A 53 20.82 2.44 -12.18
C GLN A 53 20.03 3.13 -13.31
N PRO A 54 20.58 3.30 -14.50
CA PRO A 54 19.81 3.81 -15.66
C PRO A 54 18.52 3.04 -15.96
N THR A 55 18.50 1.74 -15.64
CA THR A 55 17.35 0.85 -15.78
C THR A 55 16.23 1.11 -14.78
N GLY A 56 16.46 1.95 -13.75
CA GLY A 56 15.56 2.15 -12.62
C GLY A 56 15.79 1.16 -11.46
N GLN A 57 16.69 0.20 -11.61
CA GLN A 57 17.04 -0.72 -10.52
C GLN A 57 17.75 0.03 -9.40
N GLY A 58 17.25 -0.12 -8.17
CA GLY A 58 17.86 0.42 -6.96
C GLY A 58 18.70 -0.61 -6.22
N SER A 59 19.84 -0.17 -5.70
CA SER A 59 20.60 -0.89 -4.68
C SER A 59 20.51 -0.09 -3.39
N PHE A 60 19.99 -0.70 -2.34
CA PHE A 60 19.72 -0.07 -1.04
C PHE A 60 20.67 -0.66 0.01
N ALA A 61 21.32 0.19 0.76
CA ALA A 61 22.01 -0.15 1.99
C ALA A 61 21.24 0.51 3.16
N VAL A 62 20.56 -0.30 3.95
CA VAL A 62 19.76 0.14 5.11
C VAL A 62 20.55 -0.18 6.37
N CYS A 63 20.93 0.85 7.12
CA CYS A 63 21.62 0.70 8.39
C CYS A 63 20.73 1.23 9.52
N LYS A 64 20.52 0.42 10.54
CA LYS A 64 19.75 0.81 11.71
C LYS A 64 20.47 0.44 12.99
N VAL A 65 20.49 1.39 13.92
CA VAL A 65 21.16 1.24 15.23
C VAL A 65 20.16 1.55 16.32
N ILE A 66 19.87 0.58 17.17
CA ILE A 66 18.84 0.66 18.20
C ILE A 66 19.46 0.41 19.56
N LYS A 67 19.30 1.36 20.48
CA LYS A 67 19.64 1.21 21.88
C LYS A 67 18.46 0.68 22.66
N VAL A 68 18.64 -0.43 23.34
CA VAL A 68 17.64 -1.06 24.23
C VAL A 68 17.72 -0.40 25.60
N GLN A 69 16.59 0.03 26.15
CA GLN A 69 16.57 0.72 27.44
C GLN A 69 15.83 -0.03 28.55
N THR A 70 14.87 -0.87 28.18
CA THR A 70 14.06 -1.64 29.14
C THR A 70 14.01 -3.12 28.80
N PRO A 71 13.58 -3.99 29.75
CA PRO A 71 13.34 -5.40 29.42
C PRO A 71 12.31 -5.60 28.31
N ARG A 72 11.30 -4.74 28.18
CA ARG A 72 10.32 -4.76 27.09
C ARG A 72 11.01 -4.47 25.77
N GLY A 73 11.82 -3.41 25.69
CA GLY A 73 12.60 -3.10 24.51
C GLY A 73 13.54 -4.25 24.11
N ALA A 74 14.08 -4.99 25.07
CA ALA A 74 14.89 -6.18 24.82
C ALA A 74 14.06 -7.30 24.15
N VAL A 75 12.83 -7.52 24.59
CA VAL A 75 11.92 -8.51 23.98
C VAL A 75 11.51 -8.09 22.57
N ASP A 76 11.14 -6.83 22.38
CA ASP A 76 10.66 -6.30 21.09
C ASP A 76 11.73 -6.33 20.00
N ASN A 77 13.02 -6.29 20.36
CA ASN A 77 14.15 -6.33 19.44
C ASN A 77 14.88 -7.69 19.36
N ARG A 78 14.30 -8.76 19.93
CA ARG A 78 14.89 -10.12 19.86
C ARG A 78 14.95 -10.69 18.45
N VAL A 79 14.14 -10.17 17.56
CA VAL A 79 14.03 -10.63 16.17
C VAL A 79 14.04 -9.42 15.24
N ILE A 80 14.97 -9.42 14.30
CA ILE A 80 14.97 -8.44 13.21
C ILE A 80 14.26 -9.05 12.02
N LYS A 81 13.35 -8.29 11.43
CA LYS A 81 12.55 -8.67 10.27
C LYS A 81 12.62 -7.61 9.19
N TYR A 82 12.64 -8.07 7.94
CA TYR A 82 12.58 -7.16 6.79
C TYR A 82 11.77 -7.80 5.66
N ASP A 83 10.73 -7.11 5.21
CA ASP A 83 9.84 -7.58 4.16
C ASP A 83 10.35 -7.14 2.79
N TYR A 84 10.20 -7.99 1.80
CA TYR A 84 10.53 -7.68 0.41
C TYR A 84 9.61 -8.43 -0.56
N ASP A 85 9.46 -7.90 -1.76
CA ASP A 85 8.73 -8.56 -2.84
C ASP A 85 9.72 -9.34 -3.72
N PRO A 86 9.65 -10.69 -3.74
CA PRO A 86 10.57 -11.51 -4.51
C PRO A 86 10.39 -11.39 -6.03
N LEU A 87 9.26 -10.83 -6.49
CA LEU A 87 9.03 -10.57 -7.91
C LEU A 87 9.85 -9.37 -8.42
N THR A 88 10.19 -8.44 -7.54
CA THR A 88 10.85 -7.19 -7.91
C THR A 88 12.22 -7.02 -7.30
N ALA A 89 12.49 -7.68 -6.17
CA ALA A 89 13.70 -7.47 -5.39
C ALA A 89 14.14 -8.72 -4.62
N TYR A 90 15.36 -8.68 -4.11
CA TYR A 90 15.81 -9.53 -3.03
C TYR A 90 16.41 -8.70 -1.90
N ALA A 91 16.43 -9.25 -0.69
CA ALA A 91 17.02 -8.64 0.48
C ALA A 91 17.85 -9.65 1.28
N GLU A 92 18.90 -9.17 1.94
CA GLU A 92 19.75 -9.98 2.80
C GLU A 92 20.32 -9.15 3.95
N PHE A 93 20.53 -9.76 5.11
CA PHE A 93 21.33 -9.17 6.17
C PHE A 93 22.81 -9.24 5.80
N LYS A 94 23.50 -8.12 5.85
CA LYS A 94 24.94 -8.02 5.60
C LYS A 94 25.76 -8.14 6.87
N ARG A 95 25.26 -7.54 7.94
CA ARG A 95 25.93 -7.50 9.23
C ARG A 95 24.91 -7.27 10.34
N ILE A 96 25.13 -7.95 11.46
CA ILE A 96 24.42 -7.69 12.71
C ILE A 96 25.44 -7.76 13.83
N THR A 97 25.58 -6.68 14.57
CA THR A 97 26.50 -6.54 15.68
C THR A 97 25.74 -6.11 16.92
N ILE A 98 25.99 -6.76 18.04
CA ILE A 98 25.43 -6.37 19.32
C ILE A 98 26.57 -5.80 20.17
N HIS A 99 26.46 -4.52 20.48
CA HIS A 99 27.34 -3.86 21.42
C HIS A 99 26.71 -4.01 22.82
N ARG A 100 27.31 -4.86 23.65
CA ARG A 100 26.79 -5.14 24.99
C ARG A 100 27.07 -3.98 25.94
N ALA A 101 26.17 -3.78 26.92
CA ALA A 101 26.33 -2.76 27.95
C ALA A 101 27.65 -2.90 28.75
N ASN A 102 28.22 -4.11 28.84
CA ASN A 102 29.50 -4.37 29.49
C ASN A 102 30.73 -4.17 28.58
N GLY A 103 30.53 -3.61 27.36
CA GLY A 103 31.60 -3.33 26.40
C GLY A 103 31.98 -4.51 25.48
N LYS A 104 31.42 -5.70 25.69
CA LYS A 104 31.62 -6.82 24.77
C LYS A 104 30.91 -6.54 23.44
N VAL A 105 31.45 -7.05 22.34
CA VAL A 105 30.87 -6.98 21.00
C VAL A 105 30.63 -8.40 20.50
N ASP A 106 29.39 -8.70 20.16
CA ASP A 106 28.98 -9.98 19.58
C ASP A 106 28.56 -9.76 18.13
N GLU A 107 29.16 -10.52 17.19
CA GLU A 107 28.73 -10.55 15.79
C GLU A 107 27.87 -11.78 15.53
N LEU A 108 26.72 -11.57 14.89
CA LEU A 108 25.82 -12.67 14.53
C LEU A 108 26.19 -13.26 13.18
N ASP A 109 26.07 -14.59 13.08
CA ASP A 109 26.20 -15.29 11.80
C ASP A 109 24.93 -15.05 10.95
N VAL A 110 25.00 -14.12 10.01
CA VAL A 110 23.89 -13.77 9.12
C VAL A 110 23.43 -14.92 8.22
N ARG A 111 24.22 -16.01 8.09
CA ARG A 111 23.80 -17.21 7.35
C ARG A 111 22.65 -17.97 8.05
N LYS A 112 22.38 -17.65 9.30
CA LYS A 112 21.24 -18.18 10.07
C LYS A 112 19.91 -17.45 9.77
N THR A 113 19.91 -16.56 8.81
CA THR A 113 18.69 -15.87 8.35
C THR A 113 17.68 -16.91 7.84
N CYS A 114 16.46 -16.81 8.35
CA CYS A 114 15.29 -17.49 7.80
C CYS A 114 14.62 -16.59 6.76
N ASP A 115 14.21 -17.18 5.66
CA ASP A 115 13.44 -16.50 4.62
C ASP A 115 12.13 -17.27 4.39
N TYR A 116 10.99 -16.64 4.63
CA TYR A 116 9.68 -17.29 4.60
C TYR A 116 8.62 -16.33 4.04
N ALA A 117 7.43 -16.87 3.74
CA ALA A 117 6.30 -16.06 3.31
C ALA A 117 5.94 -15.05 4.41
N ALA A 118 5.92 -13.78 4.09
CA ALA A 118 5.51 -12.74 5.03
C ALA A 118 4.06 -12.98 5.48
N PRO A 119 3.71 -12.67 6.75
CA PRO A 119 2.33 -12.75 7.19
C PRO A 119 1.43 -11.93 6.28
N ALA A 120 0.35 -12.54 5.79
CA ALA A 120 -0.55 -11.91 4.83
C ALA A 120 -1.19 -10.64 5.45
N ARG A 121 -0.65 -9.48 5.12
CA ARG A 121 -1.23 -8.18 5.45
C ARG A 121 -2.02 -7.60 4.28
N ALA A 122 -1.72 -8.06 3.08
CA ALA A 122 -2.39 -7.69 1.86
C ALA A 122 -2.58 -8.94 1.00
N ILE A 123 -3.63 -8.92 0.27
CA ILE A 123 -4.24 -10.06 -0.40
C ILE A 123 -3.43 -10.57 -1.60
N TYR A 124 -2.42 -9.82 -2.05
CA TYR A 124 -1.79 -10.06 -3.33
C TYR A 124 -0.37 -10.43 -3.36
N TRP A 125 0.33 -10.04 -2.35
CA TRP A 125 1.78 -10.00 -2.43
C TRP A 125 2.30 -11.34 -1.96
N GLY A 126 2.89 -12.10 -2.81
CA GLY A 126 3.80 -13.17 -2.45
C GLY A 126 5.02 -12.61 -1.69
N ALA A 127 4.80 -11.56 -0.87
CA ALA A 127 5.84 -10.93 -0.07
C ALA A 127 6.53 -11.97 0.79
N ARG A 128 7.85 -11.86 0.85
CA ARG A 128 8.70 -12.65 1.73
C ARG A 128 9.24 -11.78 2.84
N GLN A 129 9.61 -12.42 3.93
CA GLN A 129 10.23 -11.78 5.08
C GLN A 129 11.52 -12.51 5.42
N ILE A 130 12.64 -11.80 5.37
CA ILE A 130 13.86 -12.30 6.01
C ILE A 130 13.81 -11.98 7.50
N MET A 131 14.20 -12.96 8.32
CA MET A 131 14.18 -12.87 9.76
C MET A 131 15.44 -13.49 10.36
N ILE A 132 15.96 -12.87 11.42
CA ILE A 132 17.04 -13.43 12.22
C ILE A 132 16.78 -13.17 13.70
N GLU A 133 17.03 -14.18 14.53
CA GLU A 133 17.01 -14.05 15.98
C GLU A 133 18.31 -13.41 16.47
N VAL A 134 18.18 -12.31 17.20
CA VAL A 134 19.30 -11.58 17.81
C VAL A 134 19.76 -12.23 19.11
N GLY A 135 18.88 -13.02 19.73
CA GLY A 135 19.12 -13.67 21.01
C GLY A 135 18.72 -12.81 22.21
N ALA A 136 19.25 -13.15 23.37
CA ALA A 136 18.94 -12.42 24.60
C ALA A 136 19.63 -11.05 24.60
N LEU A 137 18.83 -9.99 24.73
CA LEU A 137 19.27 -8.61 24.91
C LEU A 137 19.04 -8.17 26.36
N GLN A 138 19.81 -7.16 26.80
CA GLN A 138 19.69 -6.52 28.10
C GLN A 138 19.55 -5.01 27.94
N PRO A 139 18.93 -4.31 28.88
CA PRO A 139 18.97 -2.86 28.89
C PRO A 139 20.41 -2.33 28.84
N GLY A 140 20.65 -1.37 27.94
CA GLY A 140 21.97 -0.83 27.63
C GLY A 140 22.67 -1.48 26.43
N ASP A 141 22.19 -2.62 25.93
CA ASP A 141 22.70 -3.21 24.69
C ASP A 141 22.29 -2.35 23.47
N ILE A 142 23.15 -2.35 22.45
CA ILE A 142 22.89 -1.67 21.18
C ILE A 142 22.93 -2.71 20.06
N VAL A 143 21.85 -2.77 19.27
CA VAL A 143 21.73 -3.63 18.10
C VAL A 143 22.00 -2.77 16.85
N ASP A 144 23.09 -3.08 16.16
CA ASP A 144 23.54 -2.40 14.94
C ASP A 144 23.47 -3.39 13.78
N TYR A 145 22.63 -3.11 12.78
CA TYR A 145 22.48 -4.01 11.65
C TYR A 145 22.42 -3.30 10.31
N GLU A 146 22.83 -4.02 9.28
CA GLU A 146 22.83 -3.60 7.89
C GLU A 146 22.12 -4.61 7.01
N ILE A 147 21.20 -4.11 6.18
CA ILE A 147 20.46 -4.86 5.17
C ILE A 147 20.84 -4.33 3.80
N ALA A 148 21.16 -5.24 2.87
CA ALA A 148 21.21 -4.91 1.45
C ALA A 148 19.92 -5.38 0.79
N LYS A 149 19.30 -4.46 0.02
CA LYS A 149 18.19 -4.77 -0.89
C LYS A 149 18.59 -4.37 -2.29
N LYS A 150 18.24 -5.17 -3.27
CA LYS A 150 18.45 -4.83 -4.68
C LYS A 150 17.22 -5.20 -5.48
N GLY A 151 16.73 -4.27 -6.30
CA GLY A 151 15.58 -4.51 -7.12
C GLY A 151 14.92 -3.24 -7.62
N PHE A 152 13.69 -3.38 -8.05
CA PHE A 152 12.87 -2.30 -8.57
C PHE A 152 11.81 -1.90 -7.56
N THR A 153 11.36 -0.66 -7.61
CA THR A 153 10.26 -0.15 -6.77
C THR A 153 8.91 -0.32 -7.43
N TYR A 154 8.85 -0.46 -8.74
CA TYR A 154 7.63 -0.82 -9.44
C TYR A 154 7.39 -2.32 -9.40
N ALA A 155 6.20 -2.72 -8.95
CA ALA A 155 5.76 -4.10 -9.00
C ALA A 155 5.65 -4.56 -10.45
N LEU A 156 6.23 -5.72 -10.72
CA LEU A 156 6.25 -6.30 -12.04
C LEU A 156 5.24 -7.39 -12.21
N LEU A 157 4.72 -7.39 -13.44
CA LEU A 157 4.58 -8.68 -14.08
C LEU A 157 5.01 -8.60 -15.51
N ALA A 158 5.98 -9.39 -15.80
CA ALA A 158 6.33 -9.68 -17.16
C ALA A 158 5.33 -10.68 -17.71
N ALA A 159 4.59 -10.30 -18.71
CA ALA A 159 4.13 -11.24 -19.72
C ALA A 159 5.37 -11.67 -20.53
N GLY A 160 6.15 -12.62 -20.03
CA GLY A 160 7.36 -13.05 -20.71
C GLY A 160 7.95 -14.29 -20.07
N ASN A 161 8.29 -15.25 -20.93
CA ASN A 161 8.61 -16.62 -20.56
C ASN A 161 10.07 -16.84 -20.15
N GLU A 162 10.86 -15.82 -19.83
CA GLU A 162 12.28 -16.03 -19.62
C GLU A 162 12.84 -15.32 -18.40
N ASP A 163 13.72 -16.01 -17.69
CA ASP A 163 14.32 -15.60 -16.41
C ASP A 163 15.02 -14.22 -16.42
N GLU A 164 15.50 -13.75 -17.55
CA GLU A 164 16.14 -12.44 -17.67
C GLU A 164 15.14 -11.27 -17.65
N SER A 165 13.90 -11.50 -18.02
CA SER A 165 12.85 -10.48 -17.99
C SER A 165 12.23 -10.28 -16.60
N ARG A 166 12.50 -11.19 -15.68
CA ARG A 166 11.91 -11.25 -14.33
C ARG A 166 12.10 -9.98 -13.48
N PHE A 167 13.13 -9.20 -13.77
CA PHE A 167 13.47 -7.98 -13.02
C PHE A 167 13.40 -6.71 -13.88
N ILE A 168 12.73 -6.75 -15.01
CA ILE A 168 12.58 -5.55 -15.84
C ILE A 168 11.33 -4.79 -15.40
N PRO A 169 11.46 -3.56 -14.86
CA PRO A 169 10.31 -2.79 -14.47
C PRO A 169 9.44 -2.46 -15.67
N PRO A 170 8.13 -2.50 -15.55
CA PRO A 170 7.21 -2.12 -16.61
C PRO A 170 7.46 -0.68 -17.10
N MET A 171 7.76 0.24 -16.20
CA MET A 171 8.23 1.59 -16.53
C MET A 171 9.77 1.61 -16.50
N ARG A 172 10.38 1.06 -17.54
CA ARG A 172 11.84 0.98 -17.65
C ARG A 172 12.51 2.32 -17.43
N GLY A 173 13.56 2.30 -16.65
CA GLY A 173 14.33 3.48 -16.33
C GLY A 173 13.72 4.36 -15.25
N GLN A 174 12.54 4.09 -14.74
CA GLN A 174 11.92 4.90 -13.70
C GLN A 174 12.16 4.32 -12.30
N PHE A 175 12.24 5.23 -11.34
CA PHE A 175 12.41 4.94 -9.92
C PHE A 175 11.47 5.83 -9.12
N TYR A 176 10.91 5.31 -8.04
CA TYR A 176 10.23 6.10 -7.02
C TYR A 176 10.51 5.52 -5.64
N ASP A 177 10.31 6.31 -4.62
CA ASP A 177 10.24 5.82 -3.23
C ASP A 177 9.31 6.69 -2.40
N ILE A 178 8.72 6.08 -1.37
CA ILE A 178 7.88 6.73 -0.36
C ILE A 178 8.48 6.39 0.99
N VAL A 179 9.16 7.36 1.57
CA VAL A 179 9.97 7.16 2.77
C VAL A 179 9.28 7.77 3.98
N PRO A 180 8.83 6.96 4.94
CA PRO A 180 8.30 7.48 6.19
C PRO A 180 9.40 8.16 7.01
N PHE A 181 9.14 9.39 7.45
CA PHE A 181 9.96 10.12 8.42
C PHE A 181 9.27 10.17 9.78
N TRP A 182 8.71 9.06 10.18
CA TRP A 182 8.06 8.84 11.46
C TRP A 182 8.41 7.44 12.00
N SER A 183 8.28 7.29 13.31
CA SER A 183 8.52 6.02 14.00
C SER A 183 7.67 5.97 15.27
N SER A 184 7.39 4.77 15.78
CA SER A 184 6.80 4.56 17.11
C SER A 184 7.82 4.71 18.25
N THR A 185 9.11 4.77 17.92
CA THR A 185 10.20 4.97 18.87
C THR A 185 10.94 6.28 18.56
N PRO A 186 11.48 7.00 19.55
CA PRO A 186 12.27 8.19 19.28
C PRO A 186 13.49 7.82 18.44
N THR A 187 13.80 8.66 17.45
CA THR A 187 14.92 8.47 16.54
C THR A 187 15.81 9.71 16.58
N VAL A 188 17.06 9.53 16.97
CA VAL A 188 18.01 10.65 17.10
C VAL A 188 18.34 11.23 15.74
N ARG A 189 18.63 10.37 14.76
CA ARG A 189 18.90 10.80 13.39
C ARG A 189 18.37 9.84 12.36
N LYS A 190 17.61 10.35 11.40
CA LYS A 190 17.22 9.66 10.18
C LYS A 190 17.87 10.33 8.97
N VAL A 191 18.45 9.52 8.08
CA VAL A 191 19.09 9.98 6.84
C VAL A 191 18.64 9.11 5.68
N TYR A 192 18.23 9.74 4.59
CA TYR A 192 17.94 9.06 3.32
C TYR A 192 18.75 9.72 2.21
N VAL A 193 19.56 8.95 1.52
CA VAL A 193 20.39 9.44 0.43
C VAL A 193 20.09 8.66 -0.83
N VAL A 194 19.76 9.35 -1.91
CA VAL A 194 19.54 8.72 -3.21
C VAL A 194 20.50 9.30 -4.25
N SER A 195 21.19 8.41 -4.96
CA SER A 195 22.09 8.73 -6.04
C SER A 195 21.50 8.23 -7.35
N ILE A 196 21.31 9.14 -8.30
CA ILE A 196 20.74 8.84 -9.62
C ILE A 196 21.71 9.20 -10.74
N PRO A 197 21.60 8.59 -11.95
CA PRO A 197 22.38 8.99 -13.12
C PRO A 197 22.20 10.46 -13.47
N MET A 198 23.23 11.07 -14.08
CA MET A 198 23.21 12.50 -14.43
C MET A 198 22.08 12.89 -15.39
N GLU A 199 21.71 12.00 -16.29
CA GLU A 199 20.66 12.21 -17.30
C GLU A 199 19.23 12.14 -16.73
N LYS A 200 19.07 11.69 -15.48
CA LYS A 200 17.77 11.61 -14.82
C LYS A 200 17.50 12.84 -13.97
N GLU A 201 16.24 13.19 -13.87
CA GLU A 201 15.75 14.18 -12.92
C GLU A 201 14.98 13.47 -11.79
N LEU A 202 15.11 13.96 -10.58
CA LEU A 202 14.36 13.51 -9.41
C LEU A 202 13.46 14.64 -8.95
N GLN A 203 12.16 14.44 -9.04
CA GLN A 203 11.21 15.29 -8.32
C GLN A 203 10.92 14.70 -6.95
N PHE A 204 10.78 15.54 -5.95
CA PHE A 204 10.52 15.12 -4.59
C PHE A 204 9.73 16.17 -3.82
N GLN A 205 9.00 15.72 -2.82
CA GLN A 205 8.31 16.58 -1.88
C GLN A 205 8.29 15.94 -0.51
N PHE A 206 8.48 16.76 0.52
CA PHE A 206 8.31 16.37 1.90
C PHE A 206 6.93 16.84 2.38
N TYR A 207 6.15 15.92 2.96
CA TYR A 207 4.80 16.17 3.41
C TYR A 207 4.73 16.10 4.93
N GLN A 208 3.82 16.85 5.54
CA GLN A 208 3.51 16.86 6.97
C GLN A 208 4.72 17.23 7.86
N GLY A 209 5.59 18.11 7.39
CA GLY A 209 6.75 18.57 8.13
C GLY A 209 7.85 19.09 7.23
N GLU A 210 9.05 19.17 7.77
CA GLU A 210 10.25 19.64 7.09
C GLU A 210 11.43 18.71 7.37
N CYS A 211 12.36 18.61 6.44
CA CYS A 211 13.64 17.95 6.64
C CYS A 211 14.78 18.78 6.02
N ALA A 212 15.97 18.62 6.54
CA ALA A 212 17.17 19.17 5.90
C ALA A 212 17.40 18.42 4.59
N SER A 213 17.52 19.15 3.48
CA SER A 213 17.76 18.56 2.16
C SER A 213 18.93 19.22 1.47
N SER A 214 19.69 18.44 0.71
CA SER A 214 20.79 18.95 -0.13
C SER A 214 20.93 18.11 -1.37
N MET A 215 21.48 18.73 -2.43
CA MET A 215 21.85 18.04 -3.66
C MET A 215 23.28 18.40 -4.04
N ARG A 216 24.03 17.41 -4.47
CA ARG A 216 25.39 17.58 -4.96
C ARG A 216 25.69 16.68 -6.14
N TYR A 217 26.66 17.08 -6.93
CA TYR A 217 27.24 16.26 -7.98
C TYR A 217 28.47 15.54 -7.43
N GLU A 218 28.49 14.22 -7.53
CA GLU A 218 29.54 13.39 -7.00
C GLU A 218 29.70 12.14 -7.88
N ASP A 219 30.92 11.81 -8.30
CA ASP A 219 31.22 10.63 -9.12
C ASP A 219 30.37 10.52 -10.40
N GLY A 220 30.09 11.65 -11.07
CA GLY A 220 29.26 11.67 -12.28
C GLY A 220 27.78 11.36 -12.05
N ARG A 221 27.28 11.58 -10.85
CA ARG A 221 25.90 11.32 -10.44
C ARG A 221 25.29 12.51 -9.69
N LYS A 222 23.99 12.62 -9.70
CA LYS A 222 23.23 13.53 -8.81
C LYS A 222 22.95 12.79 -7.50
N LYS A 223 23.36 13.35 -6.40
CA LYS A 223 23.20 12.78 -5.06
C LYS A 223 22.34 13.72 -4.20
N TYR A 224 21.16 13.25 -3.84
CA TYR A 224 20.22 13.96 -2.97
C TYR A 224 20.28 13.37 -1.57
N SER A 225 20.29 14.22 -0.56
CA SER A 225 20.33 13.82 0.84
C SER A 225 19.20 14.51 1.60
N PHE A 226 18.50 13.74 2.41
CA PHE A 226 17.40 14.17 3.26
C PHE A 226 17.69 13.70 4.68
N ALA A 227 17.59 14.59 5.66
CA ALA A 227 17.89 14.26 7.04
C ALA A 227 16.94 14.94 8.00
N MET A 228 16.60 14.24 9.07
CA MET A 228 15.84 14.75 10.20
C MET A 228 16.50 14.27 11.49
N ASP A 229 16.69 15.20 12.40
CA ASP A 229 17.18 14.96 13.76
C ASP A 229 16.03 15.02 14.75
N ASP A 230 16.19 14.37 15.89
CA ASP A 230 15.27 14.41 17.03
C ASP A 230 13.80 14.07 16.66
N MET A 231 13.61 13.02 15.87
CA MET A 231 12.27 12.54 15.53
C MET A 231 11.58 11.95 16.77
N MET A 232 10.57 12.67 17.25
CA MET A 232 9.74 12.20 18.36
C MET A 232 8.79 11.07 17.91
N PRO A 233 8.41 10.16 18.82
CA PRO A 233 7.45 9.11 18.49
C PRO A 233 6.14 9.68 17.95
N PHE A 234 5.66 9.12 16.85
CA PHE A 234 4.34 9.44 16.33
C PHE A 234 3.35 8.37 16.81
N ALA A 235 2.44 8.76 17.67
CA ALA A 235 1.44 7.86 18.22
C ALA A 235 0.23 7.77 17.28
N LYS A 236 -0.20 6.54 16.99
CA LYS A 236 -1.44 6.29 16.27
C LYS A 236 -2.62 6.48 17.22
N GLU A 237 -3.54 7.38 16.85
CA GLU A 237 -4.77 7.62 17.59
C GLU A 237 -5.90 6.70 17.07
N PRO A 238 -6.86 6.33 17.92
CA PRO A 238 -8.05 5.61 17.46
C PRO A 238 -8.83 6.40 16.42
N ASN A 239 -9.23 5.75 15.33
CA ASN A 239 -10.01 6.34 14.23
C ASN A 239 -9.34 7.53 13.51
N MET A 240 -8.03 7.73 13.65
CA MET A 240 -7.32 8.71 12.85
C MET A 240 -7.23 8.27 11.38
N VAL A 241 -6.91 9.21 10.50
CA VAL A 241 -6.53 8.93 9.12
C VAL A 241 -5.27 8.05 9.05
N ASP A 242 -4.95 7.53 7.88
CA ASP A 242 -3.74 6.73 7.71
C ASP A 242 -2.49 7.51 8.11
N LEU A 243 -1.49 6.81 8.64
CA LEU A 243 -0.22 7.42 9.06
C LEU A 243 0.50 8.12 7.91
N PHE A 244 0.36 7.62 6.69
CA PHE A 244 0.90 8.30 5.50
C PHE A 244 0.23 9.63 5.18
N ASP A 245 -0.95 9.92 5.74
CA ASP A 245 -1.62 11.22 5.61
C ASP A 245 -1.34 12.17 6.77
N ALA A 246 -1.04 11.62 7.95
CA ALA A 246 -0.89 12.39 9.18
C ALA A 246 0.57 12.65 9.58
N ALA A 247 1.48 11.74 9.23
CA ALA A 247 2.87 11.77 9.68
C ALA A 247 3.83 12.24 8.57
N PRO A 248 5.01 12.76 8.94
CA PRO A 248 6.00 13.23 7.98
C PRO A 248 6.45 12.12 7.01
N LYS A 249 6.42 12.40 5.71
CA LYS A 249 6.87 11.48 4.66
C LYS A 249 7.61 12.23 3.56
N LEU A 250 8.60 11.59 2.98
CA LEU A 250 9.28 12.03 1.77
C LEU A 250 8.80 11.19 0.60
N MET A 251 8.31 11.81 -0.45
CA MET A 251 8.00 11.14 -1.71
C MET A 251 8.93 11.62 -2.80
N MET A 252 9.34 10.71 -3.66
CA MET A 252 10.20 11.03 -4.79
C MET A 252 9.92 10.13 -6.00
N SER A 253 10.17 10.67 -7.19
CA SER A 253 10.01 9.93 -8.44
C SER A 253 10.89 10.50 -9.55
N THR A 254 11.38 9.62 -10.43
CA THR A 254 11.99 10.02 -11.70
C THR A 254 10.98 10.02 -12.85
N THR A 255 9.76 9.53 -12.65
CA THR A 255 8.67 9.63 -13.63
C THR A 255 8.27 11.09 -13.77
N PRO A 256 8.30 11.68 -14.97
CA PRO A 256 8.07 13.12 -15.13
C PRO A 256 6.64 13.56 -14.78
N GLN A 257 5.64 12.80 -15.20
CA GLN A 257 4.23 13.17 -15.07
C GLN A 257 3.35 11.94 -14.81
N TRP A 258 2.22 12.14 -14.16
CA TRP A 258 1.20 11.11 -14.02
C TRP A 258 0.68 10.61 -15.37
N LYS A 259 0.64 11.46 -16.38
CA LYS A 259 0.26 11.11 -17.75
C LYS A 259 1.11 9.96 -18.32
N ASP A 260 2.42 9.95 -18.06
CA ASP A 260 3.31 8.87 -18.51
C ASP A 260 2.91 7.53 -17.91
N LYS A 261 2.52 7.55 -16.63
CA LYS A 261 2.02 6.35 -15.94
C LYS A 261 0.66 5.91 -16.44
N SER A 262 -0.23 6.85 -16.73
CA SER A 262 -1.54 6.57 -17.32
C SER A 262 -1.40 5.84 -18.66
N LEU A 263 -0.57 6.38 -19.57
CA LEU A 263 -0.27 5.77 -20.87
C LEU A 263 0.31 4.35 -20.73
N TRP A 264 1.27 4.20 -19.82
CA TRP A 264 1.85 2.89 -19.54
C TRP A 264 0.80 1.91 -19.01
N PHE A 265 -0.04 2.32 -18.06
CA PHE A 265 -1.04 1.45 -17.45
C PHE A 265 -2.12 1.01 -18.46
N ASN A 266 -2.53 1.91 -19.35
CA ASN A 266 -3.38 1.56 -20.48
C ASN A 266 -2.70 0.50 -21.35
N LYS A 267 -1.49 0.81 -21.83
CA LYS A 267 -0.76 -0.04 -22.75
C LYS A 267 -0.52 -1.46 -22.23
N VAL A 268 -0.09 -1.63 -21.00
CA VAL A 268 0.20 -2.99 -20.47
C VAL A 268 -1.04 -3.88 -20.38
N ASN A 269 -2.22 -3.30 -20.14
CA ASN A 269 -3.46 -4.04 -20.07
C ASN A 269 -4.03 -4.34 -21.45
N GLU A 270 -3.94 -3.40 -22.40
CA GLU A 270 -4.32 -3.63 -23.80
C GLU A 270 -3.41 -4.69 -24.45
N ASP A 271 -2.10 -4.58 -24.30
CA ASP A 271 -1.13 -5.54 -24.85
C ASP A 271 -1.31 -6.96 -24.25
N TYR A 272 -1.76 -7.07 -23.01
CA TYR A 272 -2.02 -8.36 -22.35
C TYR A 272 -3.35 -8.98 -22.79
N GLY A 273 -4.26 -8.21 -23.38
CA GLY A 273 -5.60 -8.64 -23.74
C GLY A 273 -6.54 -8.80 -22.54
N SER A 274 -6.36 -7.96 -21.50
CA SER A 274 -7.17 -8.00 -20.29
C SER A 274 -8.66 -7.86 -20.55
N PHE A 275 -9.03 -7.17 -21.64
CA PHE A 275 -10.41 -6.80 -21.95
C PHE A 275 -10.94 -7.46 -23.23
N ASP A 276 -10.28 -8.52 -23.71
CA ASP A 276 -10.72 -9.23 -24.89
C ASP A 276 -12.17 -9.72 -24.75
N PRO A 277 -13.00 -9.54 -25.77
CA PRO A 277 -14.39 -9.95 -25.70
C PRO A 277 -14.52 -11.47 -25.63
N LEU A 278 -15.53 -11.95 -24.89
CA LEU A 278 -15.86 -13.36 -24.74
C LEU A 278 -17.31 -13.59 -25.19
N PRO A 279 -17.59 -14.50 -26.17
CA PRO A 279 -18.94 -14.71 -26.71
C PRO A 279 -19.99 -15.05 -25.64
N GLU A 280 -19.64 -15.85 -24.63
CA GLU A 280 -20.52 -16.20 -23.52
C GLU A 280 -20.84 -15.01 -22.63
N ALA A 281 -19.86 -14.15 -22.38
CA ALA A 281 -20.03 -12.91 -21.64
C ALA A 281 -20.86 -11.89 -22.44
N GLN A 282 -20.67 -11.80 -23.76
CA GLN A 282 -21.49 -10.94 -24.63
C GLN A 282 -22.98 -11.27 -24.51
N LYS A 283 -23.35 -12.56 -24.56
CA LYS A 283 -24.76 -12.98 -24.38
C LYS A 283 -25.33 -12.50 -23.03
N LYS A 284 -24.51 -12.58 -21.96
CA LYS A 284 -24.93 -12.10 -20.64
C LYS A 284 -25.08 -10.58 -20.63
N VAL A 285 -24.19 -9.84 -21.23
CA VAL A 285 -24.29 -8.38 -21.36
C VAL A 285 -25.55 -7.99 -22.11
N ASP A 286 -25.84 -8.62 -23.26
CA ASP A 286 -27.05 -8.36 -24.07
C ASP A 286 -28.33 -8.63 -23.28
N GLU A 287 -28.36 -9.70 -22.48
CA GLU A 287 -29.46 -10.02 -21.57
C GLU A 287 -29.68 -8.92 -20.53
N LEU A 288 -28.58 -8.47 -19.87
CA LEU A 288 -28.63 -7.49 -18.77
C LEU A 288 -29.09 -6.11 -19.23
N ILE A 289 -28.61 -5.66 -20.40
CA ILE A 289 -28.98 -4.31 -20.91
C ILE A 289 -30.29 -4.29 -21.65
N LYS A 290 -30.91 -5.45 -21.90
CA LYS A 290 -32.20 -5.53 -22.61
C LYS A 290 -33.27 -4.73 -21.88
N GLY A 291 -33.88 -3.79 -22.60
CA GLY A 291 -34.93 -2.92 -22.08
C GLY A 291 -34.42 -1.74 -21.25
N LYS A 292 -33.11 -1.59 -21.02
CA LYS A 292 -32.51 -0.40 -20.39
C LYS A 292 -32.48 0.75 -21.39
N LYS A 293 -33.00 1.91 -20.99
CA LYS A 293 -33.20 3.05 -21.90
C LYS A 293 -32.07 4.06 -21.85
N THR A 294 -31.48 4.26 -20.66
CA THR A 294 -30.45 5.27 -20.44
C THR A 294 -29.06 4.62 -20.29
N GLU A 295 -28.01 5.39 -20.53
CA GLU A 295 -26.65 4.95 -20.30
C GLU A 295 -26.43 4.56 -18.83
N MET A 296 -26.96 5.33 -17.88
CA MET A 296 -26.85 5.04 -16.44
C MET A 296 -27.53 3.75 -16.02
N GLU A 297 -28.71 3.44 -16.59
CA GLU A 297 -29.37 2.15 -16.32
C GLU A 297 -28.53 0.97 -16.82
N LYS A 298 -27.87 1.11 -17.96
CA LYS A 298 -26.98 0.08 -18.50
C LYS A 298 -25.72 -0.08 -17.65
N ILE A 299 -25.06 1.03 -17.32
CA ILE A 299 -23.87 1.05 -16.47
C ILE A 299 -24.19 0.43 -15.10
N ALA A 300 -25.27 0.86 -14.46
CA ALA A 300 -25.66 0.37 -13.14
C ALA A 300 -25.92 -1.14 -13.14
N VAL A 301 -26.69 -1.66 -14.09
CA VAL A 301 -27.01 -3.10 -14.10
C VAL A 301 -25.77 -3.97 -14.37
N LEU A 302 -24.83 -3.50 -15.19
CA LEU A 302 -23.57 -4.19 -15.44
C LEU A 302 -22.68 -4.17 -14.20
N THR A 303 -22.54 -3.01 -13.55
CA THR A 303 -21.75 -2.84 -12.32
C THR A 303 -22.29 -3.71 -11.19
N HIS A 304 -23.59 -3.70 -10.95
CA HIS A 304 -24.22 -4.56 -9.92
C HIS A 304 -24.08 -6.04 -10.24
N TRP A 305 -24.26 -6.43 -11.49
CA TRP A 305 -24.11 -7.84 -11.84
C TRP A 305 -22.69 -8.33 -11.58
N VAL A 306 -21.66 -7.56 -11.94
CA VAL A 306 -20.26 -7.91 -11.68
C VAL A 306 -20.00 -7.98 -10.17
N ALA A 307 -20.45 -6.98 -9.41
CA ALA A 307 -20.31 -6.95 -7.95
C ALA A 307 -20.95 -8.17 -7.26
N ASP A 308 -22.10 -8.62 -7.74
CA ASP A 308 -22.85 -9.74 -7.15
C ASP A 308 -22.35 -11.11 -7.58
N ASN A 309 -21.70 -11.21 -8.75
CA ASN A 309 -21.37 -12.50 -9.40
C ASN A 309 -19.87 -12.82 -9.45
N ILE A 310 -18.98 -11.86 -9.21
CA ILE A 310 -17.54 -12.07 -9.12
C ILE A 310 -17.12 -11.91 -7.66
N ARG A 311 -16.83 -13.03 -7.01
CA ARG A 311 -16.48 -13.04 -5.59
C ARG A 311 -15.09 -12.50 -5.35
N TYR A 312 -14.92 -11.59 -4.41
CA TYR A 312 -13.60 -11.16 -3.97
C TYR A 312 -12.84 -12.32 -3.31
N SER A 313 -11.68 -12.64 -3.87
CA SER A 313 -10.80 -13.72 -3.39
C SER A 313 -9.36 -13.25 -3.43
N GLY A 314 -8.66 -13.34 -2.31
CA GLY A 314 -7.26 -12.99 -2.19
C GLY A 314 -6.28 -14.03 -2.70
N ILE A 315 -6.73 -15.02 -3.44
CA ILE A 315 -5.86 -16.06 -4.03
C ILE A 315 -5.42 -15.59 -5.41
N SER A 316 -4.11 -15.54 -5.66
CA SER A 316 -3.59 -15.33 -7.01
C SER A 316 -4.01 -16.47 -7.92
N MET A 317 -4.63 -16.16 -9.03
CA MET A 317 -5.26 -17.12 -9.94
C MET A 317 -4.45 -17.29 -11.25
N GLY A 318 -3.14 -17.17 -11.21
CA GLY A 318 -2.29 -17.43 -12.38
C GLY A 318 -1.61 -16.20 -12.97
N LYS A 319 -1.45 -16.16 -14.32
CA LYS A 319 -0.80 -15.02 -15.01
C LYS A 319 -1.64 -13.75 -14.88
N GLY A 320 -1.02 -12.60 -14.79
CA GLY A 320 -1.70 -11.30 -14.67
C GLY A 320 -1.67 -10.72 -13.27
N GLU A 321 -0.60 -10.87 -12.54
CA GLU A 321 -0.36 -10.25 -11.23
C GLU A 321 0.20 -8.82 -11.37
N GLY A 322 0.34 -8.08 -10.28
CA GLY A 322 0.77 -6.67 -10.29
C GLY A 322 -0.26 -5.76 -10.95
N PHE A 323 0.17 -4.95 -11.89
CA PHE A 323 -0.69 -3.98 -12.58
C PHE A 323 -1.48 -4.55 -13.76
N THR A 324 -1.20 -5.78 -14.19
CA THR A 324 -1.94 -6.43 -15.28
C THR A 324 -3.20 -7.07 -14.75
N LEU A 325 -4.34 -6.75 -15.35
CA LEU A 325 -5.62 -7.35 -14.99
C LEU A 325 -5.77 -8.71 -15.69
N HIS A 326 -6.30 -9.69 -14.99
CA HIS A 326 -6.63 -10.98 -15.61
C HIS A 326 -7.63 -10.78 -16.74
N ASN A 327 -7.56 -11.65 -17.78
CA ASN A 327 -8.41 -11.50 -18.93
C ASN A 327 -9.87 -11.90 -18.63
N THR A 328 -10.78 -11.41 -19.47
CA THR A 328 -12.23 -11.62 -19.35
C THR A 328 -12.59 -13.10 -19.19
N LYS A 329 -11.94 -13.99 -19.95
CA LYS A 329 -12.23 -15.43 -19.92
C LYS A 329 -11.96 -16.03 -18.54
N MET A 330 -10.81 -15.73 -17.95
CA MET A 330 -10.45 -16.23 -16.62
C MET A 330 -11.47 -15.75 -15.57
N ASN A 331 -11.68 -14.45 -15.49
CA ASN A 331 -12.56 -13.86 -14.48
C ASN A 331 -14.02 -14.30 -14.63
N TYR A 332 -14.51 -14.37 -15.87
CA TYR A 332 -15.89 -14.80 -16.15
C TYR A 332 -16.10 -16.29 -15.86
N THR A 333 -15.10 -17.14 -16.07
CA THR A 333 -15.18 -18.58 -15.81
C THR A 333 -15.07 -18.88 -14.31
N ASP A 334 -14.07 -18.30 -13.65
CA ASP A 334 -13.72 -18.63 -12.29
C ASP A 334 -14.64 -17.96 -11.25
N ARG A 335 -15.32 -16.88 -11.64
CA ARG A 335 -16.25 -16.11 -10.78
C ARG A 335 -15.60 -15.63 -9.49
N CYS A 336 -14.31 -15.43 -9.51
CA CYS A 336 -13.57 -14.87 -8.38
C CYS A 336 -12.30 -14.16 -8.86
N GLY A 337 -11.83 -13.28 -8.02
CA GLY A 337 -10.60 -12.51 -8.25
C GLY A 337 -10.50 -11.41 -7.22
N VAL A 338 -9.58 -10.51 -7.46
CA VAL A 338 -9.33 -9.39 -6.58
C VAL A 338 -9.84 -8.10 -7.25
N CYS A 339 -9.60 -6.93 -6.64
CA CYS A 339 -10.14 -5.66 -7.15
C CYS A 339 -9.89 -5.46 -8.66
N LYS A 340 -8.66 -5.71 -9.12
CA LYS A 340 -8.31 -5.55 -10.53
C LYS A 340 -9.09 -6.50 -11.45
N ASP A 341 -9.35 -7.72 -11.01
CA ASP A 341 -10.06 -8.74 -11.80
C ASP A 341 -11.55 -8.42 -11.90
N ILE A 342 -12.11 -7.94 -10.81
CA ILE A 342 -13.50 -7.47 -10.72
C ILE A 342 -13.67 -6.22 -11.60
N ALA A 343 -12.76 -5.25 -11.49
CA ALA A 343 -12.75 -4.06 -12.36
C ALA A 343 -12.56 -4.43 -13.82
N GLY A 344 -11.62 -5.34 -14.14
CA GLY A 344 -11.38 -5.83 -15.50
C GLY A 344 -12.61 -6.49 -16.12
N THR A 345 -13.35 -7.29 -15.34
CA THR A 345 -14.61 -7.89 -15.79
C THR A 345 -15.65 -6.81 -16.12
N LEU A 346 -15.76 -5.78 -15.26
CA LEU A 346 -16.68 -4.67 -15.53
C LEU A 346 -16.29 -3.89 -16.80
N ILE A 347 -15.01 -3.59 -16.97
CA ILE A 347 -14.52 -2.90 -18.18
C ILE A 347 -14.88 -3.70 -19.43
N SER A 348 -14.64 -5.01 -19.43
CA SER A 348 -14.99 -5.89 -20.54
C SER A 348 -16.50 -5.87 -20.82
N PHE A 349 -17.33 -5.90 -19.79
CA PHE A 349 -18.80 -5.84 -19.93
C PHE A 349 -19.27 -4.50 -20.49
N LEU A 350 -18.69 -3.40 -20.00
CA LEU A 350 -18.99 -2.07 -20.51
C LEU A 350 -18.61 -1.92 -21.99
N ARG A 351 -17.41 -2.43 -22.37
CA ARG A 351 -16.97 -2.43 -23.77
C ARG A 351 -17.87 -3.30 -24.66
N MET A 352 -18.28 -4.47 -24.20
CA MET A 352 -19.24 -5.31 -24.91
C MET A 352 -20.62 -4.67 -25.04
N ALA A 353 -20.99 -3.76 -24.14
CA ALA A 353 -22.21 -2.95 -24.21
C ALA A 353 -22.04 -1.67 -25.05
N GLY A 354 -20.86 -1.45 -25.67
CA GLY A 354 -20.57 -0.32 -26.56
C GLY A 354 -20.06 0.94 -25.86
N PHE A 355 -19.64 0.88 -24.59
CA PHE A 355 -19.03 2.00 -23.89
C PHE A 355 -17.50 2.03 -24.05
N GLU A 356 -16.92 3.22 -24.05
CA GLU A 356 -15.48 3.39 -23.79
C GLU A 356 -15.24 3.24 -22.29
N ALA A 357 -14.48 2.22 -21.88
CA ALA A 357 -14.18 1.95 -20.47
C ALA A 357 -12.73 1.50 -20.31
N TYR A 358 -12.10 1.93 -19.22
CA TYR A 358 -10.68 1.74 -18.97
C TYR A 358 -10.40 1.44 -17.49
N PRO A 359 -9.25 0.81 -17.15
CA PRO A 359 -8.86 0.64 -15.76
C PRO A 359 -8.40 1.96 -15.15
N ALA A 360 -8.55 2.09 -13.84
CA ALA A 360 -7.99 3.19 -13.09
C ALA A 360 -7.35 2.69 -11.79
N MET A 361 -6.23 3.29 -11.42
CA MET A 361 -5.54 3.02 -10.17
C MET A 361 -5.94 4.03 -9.12
N THR A 362 -6.17 3.57 -7.90
CA THR A 362 -6.48 4.41 -6.74
C THR A 362 -5.91 3.83 -5.45
N MET A 363 -6.14 4.49 -4.35
CA MET A 363 -5.72 4.05 -3.03
C MET A 363 -6.92 4.04 -2.07
N ALA A 364 -7.26 2.86 -1.57
CA ALA A 364 -8.17 2.75 -0.44
C ALA A 364 -7.35 2.91 0.85
N GLY A 365 -7.43 4.06 1.50
CA GLY A 365 -6.65 4.41 2.69
C GLY A 365 -6.05 5.81 2.61
N SER A 366 -4.73 5.91 2.50
CA SER A 366 -4.02 7.19 2.41
C SER A 366 -4.20 7.89 1.07
N ARG A 367 -3.90 9.18 1.02
CA ARG A 367 -4.02 9.99 -0.20
C ARG A 367 -2.96 9.63 -1.24
N VAL A 368 -3.36 9.63 -2.49
CA VAL A 368 -2.43 9.68 -3.63
C VAL A 368 -2.00 11.13 -3.82
N GLU A 369 -0.71 11.38 -3.70
CA GLU A 369 -0.14 12.72 -3.74
C GLU A 369 0.24 13.16 -5.17
N SER A 370 0.66 14.43 -5.32
CA SER A 370 1.02 15.01 -6.62
C SER A 370 2.27 14.41 -7.25
N ILE A 371 3.23 13.93 -6.46
CA ILE A 371 4.44 13.27 -6.96
C ILE A 371 4.07 11.93 -7.61
N PRO A 372 4.50 11.63 -8.86
CA PRO A 372 4.21 10.38 -9.55
C PRO A 372 4.96 9.18 -8.96
N ALA A 373 4.76 8.94 -7.67
CA ALA A 373 5.20 7.75 -6.96
C ALA A 373 4.03 6.77 -6.85
N ASP A 374 4.31 5.49 -6.98
CA ASP A 374 3.30 4.44 -7.06
C ASP A 374 2.68 4.15 -5.69
N HIS A 375 1.70 4.94 -5.32
CA HIS A 375 1.00 4.85 -4.04
C HIS A 375 -0.43 4.30 -4.25
N PHE A 376 -0.53 3.19 -4.98
CA PHE A 376 -1.81 2.56 -5.30
C PHE A 376 -1.91 1.17 -4.67
N ASN A 377 -3.06 0.83 -4.15
CA ASN A 377 -3.38 -0.51 -3.65
C ASN A 377 -4.69 -1.05 -4.19
N HIS A 378 -5.38 -0.29 -5.03
CA HIS A 378 -6.71 -0.62 -5.51
C HIS A 378 -6.86 -0.27 -7.00
N CYS A 379 -7.62 -1.09 -7.70
CA CYS A 379 -7.96 -0.89 -9.10
C CYS A 379 -9.47 -0.80 -9.25
N VAL A 380 -9.92 0.22 -9.97
CA VAL A 380 -11.32 0.51 -10.28
C VAL A 380 -11.49 0.66 -11.78
N ALA A 381 -12.72 0.84 -12.24
CA ALA A 381 -13.01 1.12 -13.64
C ALA A 381 -13.39 2.59 -13.83
N VAL A 382 -13.14 3.11 -15.03
CA VAL A 382 -13.73 4.36 -15.49
C VAL A 382 -14.49 4.12 -16.78
N VAL A 383 -15.64 4.75 -16.92
CA VAL A 383 -16.46 4.73 -18.13
C VAL A 383 -16.64 6.14 -18.67
N LYS A 384 -16.49 6.34 -19.98
CA LYS A 384 -16.73 7.60 -20.63
C LYS A 384 -18.22 7.75 -20.93
N LEU A 385 -18.82 8.78 -20.37
CA LEU A 385 -20.21 9.12 -20.58
C LEU A 385 -20.42 9.84 -21.93
N SER A 386 -21.67 9.90 -22.40
CA SER A 386 -22.03 10.57 -23.65
C SER A 386 -21.68 12.07 -23.68
N ASN A 387 -21.51 12.69 -22.51
CA ASN A 387 -21.04 14.07 -22.39
C ASN A 387 -19.52 14.22 -22.48
N GLY A 388 -18.78 13.11 -22.66
CA GLY A 388 -17.32 13.08 -22.77
C GLY A 388 -16.56 13.02 -21.44
N THR A 389 -17.26 13.03 -20.30
CA THR A 389 -16.60 12.93 -18.99
C THR A 389 -16.38 11.47 -18.58
N TYR A 390 -15.32 11.20 -17.81
CA TYR A 390 -15.07 9.90 -17.21
C TYR A 390 -15.76 9.80 -15.85
N MET A 391 -16.49 8.71 -15.63
CA MET A 391 -17.14 8.37 -14.38
C MET A 391 -16.42 7.17 -13.73
N PRO A 392 -15.92 7.30 -12.49
CA PRO A 392 -15.35 6.17 -11.76
C PRO A 392 -16.43 5.18 -11.32
N LEU A 393 -16.09 3.89 -11.34
CA LEU A 393 -16.95 2.79 -10.93
C LEU A 393 -16.13 1.80 -10.10
N ASP A 394 -16.62 1.40 -8.93
CA ASP A 394 -15.97 0.38 -8.12
C ASP A 394 -16.88 -0.81 -7.82
N PRO A 395 -16.85 -1.86 -8.65
CA PRO A 395 -17.65 -3.05 -8.43
C PRO A 395 -17.22 -3.88 -7.21
N THR A 396 -16.06 -3.62 -6.62
CA THR A 396 -15.57 -4.36 -5.44
C THR A 396 -16.39 -4.06 -4.19
N TRP A 397 -16.81 -2.80 -4.02
CA TRP A 397 -17.50 -2.32 -2.82
C TRP A 397 -18.99 -2.04 -3.01
N VAL A 398 -19.50 -2.15 -4.22
CA VAL A 398 -20.78 -1.65 -4.70
C VAL A 398 -21.92 -2.68 -4.83
N PRO A 399 -22.12 -3.72 -4.05
CA PRO A 399 -23.41 -4.37 -4.13
C PRO A 399 -24.55 -3.45 -3.71
N PHE A 400 -24.29 -2.43 -2.88
CA PHE A 400 -25.31 -1.71 -2.13
C PHE A 400 -25.20 -0.18 -2.15
N CYS A 401 -24.26 0.38 -2.90
CA CYS A 401 -24.09 1.83 -3.00
C CYS A 401 -24.79 2.39 -4.23
N ARG A 402 -25.48 3.52 -4.06
CA ARG A 402 -26.18 4.22 -5.15
C ARG A 402 -25.20 4.78 -6.18
N GLU A 403 -24.07 5.29 -5.73
CA GLU A 403 -23.08 6.00 -6.55
C GLU A 403 -22.25 5.10 -7.45
N LEU A 404 -22.35 3.79 -7.32
CA LEU A 404 -21.54 2.81 -8.04
C LEU A 404 -20.03 2.86 -7.73
N TRP A 405 -19.65 3.50 -6.62
CA TRP A 405 -18.29 3.54 -6.06
C TRP A 405 -18.36 3.70 -4.52
N SER A 406 -17.25 3.48 -3.82
CA SER A 406 -17.23 3.45 -2.36
C SER A 406 -16.96 4.81 -1.73
N SER A 407 -17.58 5.09 -0.58
CA SER A 407 -17.24 6.27 0.23
C SER A 407 -15.82 6.21 0.82
N ALA A 408 -15.19 5.04 0.88
CA ALA A 408 -13.79 4.90 1.26
C ALA A 408 -12.83 5.55 0.25
N GLU A 409 -13.31 5.86 -0.94
CA GLU A 409 -12.56 6.48 -2.04
C GLU A 409 -13.05 7.88 -2.36
N GLN A 410 -13.87 8.49 -1.52
CA GLN A 410 -14.33 9.87 -1.68
C GLN A 410 -13.18 10.85 -1.55
N GLN A 411 -13.17 11.90 -2.40
CA GLN A 411 -12.12 12.92 -2.45
C GLN A 411 -10.71 12.30 -2.56
N GLN A 412 -10.62 11.12 -3.15
CA GLN A 412 -9.38 10.42 -3.42
C GLN A 412 -8.94 10.69 -4.85
N ASN A 413 -7.63 10.82 -5.03
CA ASN A 413 -7.05 10.86 -6.35
C ASN A 413 -7.05 9.45 -6.97
N TYR A 414 -7.39 9.39 -8.26
CA TYR A 414 -7.28 8.18 -9.05
C TYR A 414 -6.65 8.50 -10.42
N LEU A 415 -5.98 7.52 -11.00
CA LEU A 415 -5.30 7.67 -12.29
C LEU A 415 -5.97 6.78 -13.35
N PRO A 416 -6.75 7.34 -14.28
CA PRO A 416 -7.28 6.58 -15.41
C PRO A 416 -6.16 6.10 -16.32
N GLY A 417 -6.19 4.83 -16.72
CA GLY A 417 -5.31 4.26 -17.75
C GLY A 417 -5.95 4.37 -19.12
N VAL A 418 -5.92 5.57 -19.70
CA VAL A 418 -6.57 5.90 -20.98
C VAL A 418 -5.55 6.09 -22.10
N PRO A 419 -5.92 5.84 -23.38
CA PRO A 419 -4.99 5.88 -24.51
C PRO A 419 -4.38 7.26 -24.79
N GLU A 420 -5.09 8.34 -24.46
CA GLU A 420 -4.58 9.71 -24.56
C GLU A 420 -3.70 10.15 -23.38
N GLY A 421 -3.65 9.34 -22.33
CA GLY A 421 -3.04 9.64 -21.05
C GLY A 421 -3.83 10.69 -20.24
N SER A 422 -3.81 10.52 -18.93
CA SER A 422 -4.52 11.39 -17.98
C SER A 422 -3.60 11.80 -16.84
N ASP A 423 -3.83 12.97 -16.29
CA ASP A 423 -3.37 13.31 -14.96
C ASP A 423 -4.30 12.71 -13.89
N LEU A 424 -3.98 12.93 -12.62
CA LEU A 424 -4.85 12.52 -11.52
C LEU A 424 -6.22 13.18 -11.63
N CYS A 425 -7.24 12.36 -11.46
CA CYS A 425 -8.62 12.80 -11.28
C CYS A 425 -9.03 12.63 -9.81
N ILE A 426 -10.09 13.31 -9.40
CA ILE A 426 -10.59 13.25 -8.03
C ILE A 426 -11.96 12.57 -8.04
N THR A 427 -12.15 11.59 -7.18
CA THR A 427 -13.47 10.97 -6.98
C THR A 427 -14.45 11.95 -6.36
N PRO A 428 -15.71 11.97 -6.80
CA PRO A 428 -16.70 12.91 -6.27
C PRO A 428 -17.06 12.57 -4.81
N VAL A 429 -17.67 13.52 -4.13
CA VAL A 429 -18.26 13.32 -2.80
C VAL A 429 -19.73 13.01 -2.98
N SER A 430 -20.19 11.92 -2.38
CA SER A 430 -21.61 11.63 -2.32
C SER A 430 -22.33 12.53 -1.31
N ALA A 431 -23.53 12.96 -1.65
CA ALA A 431 -24.33 13.77 -0.75
C ALA A 431 -24.70 12.98 0.52
N PRO A 432 -24.61 13.58 1.72
CA PRO A 432 -24.89 12.88 2.98
C PRO A 432 -26.30 12.28 3.03
N GLU A 433 -27.26 12.86 2.32
CA GLU A 433 -28.63 12.36 2.19
C GLU A 433 -28.72 10.99 1.53
N ASN A 434 -27.67 10.57 0.80
CA ASN A 434 -27.57 9.23 0.21
C ASN A 434 -27.07 8.17 1.22
N HIS A 435 -26.65 8.58 2.42
CA HIS A 435 -26.02 7.73 3.43
C HIS A 435 -26.70 7.90 4.78
N TYR A 436 -27.82 7.22 5.00
CA TYR A 436 -28.55 7.36 6.25
C TYR A 436 -28.94 6.04 6.89
N VAL A 437 -29.12 6.07 8.20
CA VAL A 437 -29.85 5.09 8.97
C VAL A 437 -31.09 5.79 9.56
N ARG A 438 -32.26 5.27 9.26
CA ARG A 438 -33.54 5.74 9.84
C ARG A 438 -34.12 4.65 10.70
N ILE A 439 -34.40 4.97 11.95
CA ILE A 439 -35.04 4.05 12.90
C ILE A 439 -36.41 4.61 13.21
N LYS A 440 -37.44 3.82 12.92
CA LYS A 440 -38.84 4.08 13.37
C LYS A 440 -39.19 3.05 14.43
N ALA A 441 -39.62 3.51 15.58
CA ALA A 441 -39.99 2.65 16.69
C ALA A 441 -41.41 2.96 17.16
N ASP A 442 -42.17 1.91 17.40
CA ASP A 442 -43.50 1.98 18.04
C ASP A 442 -43.42 1.12 19.30
N ASN A 443 -43.32 1.81 20.44
CA ASN A 443 -42.97 1.19 21.70
C ASN A 443 -43.94 1.56 22.81
N ARG A 444 -44.19 0.60 23.70
CA ARG A 444 -44.92 0.77 24.96
C ARG A 444 -44.00 0.45 26.13
N LEU A 445 -43.96 1.34 27.11
CA LEU A 445 -43.27 1.11 28.38
C LEU A 445 -44.29 0.54 29.39
N ASP A 446 -44.05 -0.67 29.87
CA ASP A 446 -44.87 -1.31 30.89
C ASP A 446 -44.52 -0.78 32.31
N ALA A 447 -45.38 -1.01 33.29
CA ALA A 447 -45.21 -0.48 34.65
C ALA A 447 -43.98 -1.05 35.39
N ASP A 448 -43.48 -2.19 34.97
CA ASP A 448 -42.26 -2.84 35.49
C ASP A 448 -40.96 -2.31 34.82
N GLY A 449 -41.07 -1.31 33.94
CA GLY A 449 -39.93 -0.77 33.21
C GLY A 449 -39.58 -1.53 31.93
N THR A 450 -40.35 -2.56 31.56
CA THR A 450 -40.12 -3.31 30.31
C THR A 450 -40.57 -2.50 29.09
N LEU A 451 -39.69 -2.28 28.12
CA LEU A 451 -40.01 -1.67 26.82
C LEU A 451 -40.40 -2.77 25.82
N ARG A 452 -41.60 -2.69 25.26
CA ARG A 452 -42.10 -3.61 24.23
C ARG A 452 -42.50 -2.83 22.99
N GLY A 453 -42.11 -3.33 21.82
CA GLY A 453 -42.49 -2.67 20.57
C GLY A 453 -41.82 -3.26 19.34
N THR A 454 -41.98 -2.56 18.24
CA THR A 454 -41.40 -2.91 16.95
C THR A 454 -40.45 -1.80 16.49
N PHE A 455 -39.33 -2.19 15.92
CA PHE A 455 -38.36 -1.31 15.29
C PHE A 455 -38.31 -1.59 13.79
N THR A 456 -38.38 -0.54 12.99
CA THR A 456 -38.10 -0.62 11.57
C THR A 456 -36.82 0.17 11.30
N LEU A 457 -35.81 -0.50 10.81
CA LEU A 457 -34.54 0.10 10.43
C LEU A 457 -34.46 0.14 8.91
N THR A 458 -34.26 1.35 8.37
CA THR A 458 -34.02 1.57 6.94
C THR A 458 -32.67 2.26 6.77
N ALA A 459 -31.87 1.79 5.84
CA ALA A 459 -30.56 2.39 5.55
C ALA A 459 -30.33 2.49 4.05
N GLU A 460 -29.55 3.48 3.62
CA GLU A 460 -29.10 3.62 2.25
C GLU A 460 -27.61 3.94 2.20
N GLY A 461 -27.00 3.71 1.03
CA GLY A 461 -25.61 4.02 0.74
C GLY A 461 -24.63 3.25 1.62
N GLN A 462 -23.63 3.92 2.13
CA GLN A 462 -22.60 3.33 3.00
C GLN A 462 -23.19 2.78 4.31
N SER A 463 -24.23 3.41 4.80
CA SER A 463 -24.95 2.93 6.00
C SER A 463 -25.63 1.59 5.74
N ASP A 464 -26.26 1.39 4.58
CA ASP A 464 -26.82 0.10 4.17
C ASP A 464 -25.72 -0.96 4.04
N SER A 465 -24.62 -0.64 3.36
CA SER A 465 -23.48 -1.54 3.21
C SER A 465 -22.93 -2.02 4.56
N ASN A 466 -22.76 -1.10 5.51
CA ASN A 466 -22.28 -1.42 6.86
C ASN A 466 -23.23 -2.36 7.61
N ILE A 467 -24.52 -2.08 7.56
CA ILE A 467 -25.53 -2.90 8.25
C ILE A 467 -25.63 -4.28 7.60
N ARG A 468 -25.72 -4.37 6.28
CA ARG A 468 -25.76 -5.66 5.57
C ARG A 468 -24.55 -6.52 5.86
N ARG A 469 -23.34 -5.94 5.91
CA ARG A 469 -22.13 -6.69 6.22
C ARG A 469 -22.23 -7.41 7.57
N ILE A 470 -22.84 -6.80 8.57
CA ILE A 470 -23.05 -7.41 9.88
C ILE A 470 -23.90 -8.68 9.76
N PHE A 471 -24.96 -8.64 8.96
CA PHE A 471 -25.87 -9.77 8.77
C PHE A 471 -25.36 -10.82 7.77
N THR A 472 -24.43 -10.46 6.88
CA THR A 472 -23.87 -11.37 5.88
C THR A 472 -22.59 -12.04 6.33
N THR A 473 -21.81 -11.43 7.22
CA THR A 473 -20.54 -11.98 7.73
C THR A 473 -20.65 -12.58 9.14
N GLY A 474 -21.68 -12.20 9.92
CA GLY A 474 -21.94 -12.73 11.26
C GLY A 474 -22.75 -14.01 11.25
N PHE A 475 -22.62 -14.81 12.31
CA PHE A 475 -23.49 -15.96 12.52
C PHE A 475 -24.95 -15.52 12.78
N ARG A 476 -25.87 -16.26 12.20
CA ARG A 476 -27.32 -15.97 12.36
C ARG A 476 -27.77 -15.97 13.83
N SER A 477 -27.13 -16.77 14.68
CA SER A 477 -27.37 -16.79 16.12
C SER A 477 -27.07 -15.46 16.81
N GLU A 478 -26.16 -14.66 16.25
CA GLU A 478 -25.75 -13.38 16.82
C GLU A 478 -26.61 -12.20 16.34
N TRP A 479 -27.47 -12.39 15.34
CA TRP A 479 -28.24 -11.29 14.76
C TRP A 479 -29.11 -10.56 15.80
N LYS A 480 -29.69 -11.29 16.74
CA LYS A 480 -30.50 -10.69 17.82
C LYS A 480 -29.67 -9.74 18.68
N ASN A 481 -28.48 -10.17 19.11
CA ASN A 481 -27.60 -9.36 19.94
C ASN A 481 -27.11 -8.14 19.17
N THR A 482 -26.74 -8.32 17.90
CA THR A 482 -26.31 -7.24 17.01
C THR A 482 -27.42 -6.21 16.81
N CYS A 483 -28.65 -6.62 16.58
CA CYS A 483 -29.79 -5.72 16.48
C CYS A 483 -30.01 -4.92 17.78
N LEU A 484 -29.89 -5.53 18.96
CA LEU A 484 -30.00 -4.84 20.24
C LEU A 484 -28.90 -3.77 20.42
N LEU A 485 -27.68 -4.04 20.04
CA LEU A 485 -26.57 -3.07 20.10
C LEU A 485 -26.82 -1.85 19.19
N TYR A 486 -27.41 -2.05 18.02
CA TYR A 486 -27.71 -0.96 17.08
C TYR A 486 -28.94 -0.15 17.43
N THR A 487 -29.95 -0.79 18.05
CA THR A 487 -31.23 -0.16 18.34
C THR A 487 -31.35 0.43 19.75
N SER A 488 -30.45 0.02 20.66
CA SER A 488 -30.44 0.48 22.05
C SER A 488 -29.01 0.68 22.56
N PRO A 489 -28.23 1.61 22.00
CA PRO A 489 -26.90 1.90 22.51
C PRO A 489 -27.02 2.53 23.91
N SER A 490 -26.84 1.73 24.95
CA SER A 490 -26.74 2.22 26.32
C SER A 490 -25.31 2.64 26.63
N PRO A 491 -25.08 3.78 27.27
CA PRO A 491 -23.73 4.14 27.74
C PRO A 491 -23.14 3.13 28.73
N ARG A 492 -23.99 2.32 29.39
CA ARG A 492 -23.55 1.23 30.28
C ARG A 492 -22.98 0.03 29.53
N ASP A 493 -23.40 -0.19 28.30
CA ASP A 493 -22.92 -1.30 27.48
C ASP A 493 -21.50 -1.07 26.92
N ARG A 494 -20.96 0.13 27.07
CA ARG A 494 -19.58 0.48 26.71
C ARG A 494 -18.56 0.26 27.82
N SER A 495 -19.01 -0.07 29.03
CA SER A 495 -18.13 -0.17 30.20
C SER A 495 -17.72 -1.59 30.57
N VAL A 496 -17.98 -2.56 29.69
CA VAL A 496 -17.57 -3.95 29.90
C VAL A 496 -16.79 -4.42 28.67
N SER A 497 -15.54 -4.02 28.63
CA SER A 497 -14.49 -4.74 27.85
C SER A 497 -13.15 -4.55 28.52
#